data_0cb00d6f7f27efc1b13548bf8597b2f0
#
_entry.id   0cb00d6f7f27efc1b13548bf8597b2f0
#
_cell.length_a   1.000
_cell.length_b   1.000
_cell.length_c   1.000
_cell.angle_alpha   90.00
_cell.angle_beta   90.00
_cell.angle_gamma   90.00
#
_symmetry.space_group_name_H-M   'P 1'
#
loop_
_entity.id
_entity.type
_entity.pdbx_description
1 polymer ?
#
loop_
_entity_poly.entity_id
_entity_poly.type
_entity_poly.pdbx_seq_one_letter_code
_entity_poly.pdbx_strand_id
1 'polypeptide(L)'
;AVLVANHRIVATGYNGAPSGGPSCLAGECPRGLLDAATVAPGSSYDTGAGSCVALHAEQNCLLYADRSRAESATIYVTHEPCEGCRRMIAGSGVTRAVWPDGQWQVRPA
;
A
#
# COMPACT_ATOMS: atom_id res chain seq x y z
N ALA A 1 -6.54 -2.58 1.39
CA ALA A 1 -6.52 -1.61 2.50
C ALA A 1 -7.82 -0.82 2.55
N VAL A 2 -8.23 -0.46 3.74
CA VAL A 2 -9.46 0.31 3.98
C VAL A 2 -9.13 1.42 4.98
N LEU A 3 -9.46 2.65 4.62
CA LEU A 3 -9.27 3.80 5.50
C LEU A 3 -10.62 4.16 6.14
N VAL A 4 -10.63 4.27 7.46
CA VAL A 4 -11.85 4.50 8.23
C VAL A 4 -11.68 5.75 9.09
N ALA A 5 -12.64 6.67 9.00
CA ALA A 5 -12.72 7.85 9.84
C ALA A 5 -14.16 8.02 10.33
N ASN A 6 -14.34 8.27 11.63
CA ASN A 6 -15.66 8.45 12.23
C ASN A 6 -16.61 7.29 11.93
N HIS A 7 -16.09 6.06 12.02
CA HIS A 7 -16.85 4.80 11.76
C HIS A 7 -17.35 4.67 10.32
N ARG A 8 -16.77 5.42 9.37
CA ARG A 8 -17.14 5.34 7.96
C ARG A 8 -15.91 5.05 7.11
N ILE A 9 -16.09 4.23 6.07
CA ILE A 9 -15.06 4.00 5.08
C ILE A 9 -14.93 5.26 4.24
N VAL A 10 -13.73 5.82 4.18
CA VAL A 10 -13.46 7.05 3.41
C VAL A 10 -12.59 6.81 2.19
N ALA A 11 -11.89 5.68 2.13
CA ALA A 11 -11.12 5.27 0.96
C ALA A 11 -10.82 3.77 1.04
N THR A 12 -10.57 3.17 -0.11
CA THR A 12 -10.12 1.78 -0.22
C THR A 12 -8.96 1.71 -1.20
N GLY A 13 -8.18 0.66 -1.11
CA GLY A 13 -7.09 0.41 -2.05
C GLY A 13 -6.76 -1.07 -2.11
N TYR A 14 -6.26 -1.49 -3.25
CA TYR A 14 -5.75 -2.84 -3.46
C TYR A 14 -4.43 -2.74 -4.24
N ASN A 15 -3.67 -3.81 -4.26
CA ASN A 15 -2.43 -3.84 -5.02
C ASN A 15 -2.75 -3.71 -6.51
N GLY A 16 -2.22 -2.69 -7.15
CA GLY A 16 -2.50 -2.45 -8.56
C GLY A 16 -1.62 -1.37 -9.13
N ALA A 17 -1.41 -1.42 -10.46
CA ALA A 17 -0.61 -0.44 -11.16
C ALA A 17 -1.24 0.96 -11.08
N PRO A 18 -0.42 2.02 -11.23
CA PRO A 18 -0.95 3.37 -11.37
C PRO A 18 -1.97 3.43 -12.52
N SER A 19 -2.98 4.28 -12.37
CA SER A 19 -4.00 4.46 -13.40
C SER A 19 -3.34 4.81 -14.74
N GLY A 20 -3.71 4.06 -15.79
CA GLY A 20 -3.13 4.25 -17.13
C GLY A 20 -1.77 3.57 -17.30
N GLY A 21 -1.21 2.96 -16.28
CA GLY A 21 0.06 2.23 -16.37
C GLY A 21 -0.11 0.76 -16.72
N PRO A 22 1.01 0.00 -16.82
CA PRO A 22 0.96 -1.43 -17.12
C PRO A 22 0.15 -2.19 -16.07
N SER A 23 -0.62 -3.18 -16.53
CA SER A 23 -1.47 -3.99 -15.66
C SER A 23 -0.84 -5.34 -15.36
N CYS A 24 -0.73 -5.70 -14.09
CA CYS A 24 -0.25 -7.02 -13.69
C CYS A 24 -1.24 -8.12 -14.13
N LEU A 25 -2.54 -7.81 -14.13
CA LEU A 25 -3.56 -8.76 -14.59
C LEU A 25 -3.50 -9.00 -16.10
N ALA A 26 -3.01 -8.03 -16.86
CA ALA A 26 -2.79 -8.18 -18.31
C ALA A 26 -1.42 -8.78 -18.64
N GLY A 27 -0.63 -9.18 -17.65
CA GLY A 27 0.69 -9.74 -17.88
C GLY A 27 1.78 -8.71 -18.16
N GLU A 28 1.54 -7.46 -17.85
CA GLU A 28 2.46 -6.34 -18.17
C GLU A 28 3.41 -5.98 -17.02
N CYS A 29 3.35 -6.69 -15.90
CA CYS A 29 4.21 -6.41 -14.75
C CYS A 29 5.68 -6.75 -15.09
N PRO A 30 6.62 -5.80 -15.00
CA PRO A 30 8.03 -6.09 -15.28
C PRO A 30 8.58 -7.24 -14.43
N ARG A 31 8.18 -7.36 -13.16
CA ARG A 31 8.61 -8.46 -12.29
C ARG A 31 8.03 -9.79 -12.76
N GLY A 32 6.76 -9.81 -13.18
CA GLY A 32 6.10 -11.02 -13.67
C GLY A 32 6.63 -11.52 -15.00
N LEU A 33 7.31 -10.67 -15.77
CA LEU A 33 7.90 -11.04 -17.05
C LEU A 33 9.31 -11.63 -16.89
N LEU A 34 9.88 -11.60 -15.70
CA LEU A 34 11.22 -12.12 -15.43
C LEU A 34 11.14 -13.49 -14.74
N ASP A 35 12.16 -14.31 -14.97
CA ASP A 35 12.25 -15.64 -14.35
C ASP A 35 12.92 -15.58 -12.98
N ALA A 36 12.94 -16.72 -12.28
CA ALA A 36 13.55 -16.82 -10.94
C ALA A 36 15.07 -16.66 -10.95
N ALA A 37 15.73 -16.83 -12.08
CA ALA A 37 17.17 -16.62 -12.20
C ALA A 37 17.49 -15.13 -12.21
N THR A 38 16.58 -14.29 -12.71
CA THR A 38 16.73 -12.83 -12.75
C THR A 38 16.19 -12.17 -11.49
N VAL A 39 15.08 -12.69 -10.96
CA VAL A 39 14.42 -12.15 -9.76
C VAL A 39 14.47 -13.22 -8.68
N ALA A 40 15.29 -13.00 -7.64
CA ALA A 40 15.39 -13.96 -6.55
C ALA A 40 14.07 -14.06 -5.77
N PRO A 41 13.66 -15.27 -5.36
CA PRO A 41 12.48 -15.41 -4.50
C PRO A 41 12.62 -14.58 -3.22
N GLY A 42 11.56 -13.89 -2.83
CA GLY A 42 11.57 -13.04 -1.63
C GLY A 42 12.24 -11.69 -1.82
N SER A 43 12.74 -11.36 -3.01
CA SER A 43 13.33 -10.05 -3.27
C SER A 43 12.26 -8.96 -3.28
N SER A 44 12.70 -7.71 -3.07
CA SER A 44 11.79 -6.56 -3.00
C SER A 44 11.01 -6.37 -4.31
N TYR A 45 9.72 -6.09 -4.19
CA TYR A 45 8.88 -5.68 -5.32
C TYR A 45 9.15 -4.25 -5.76
N ASP A 46 9.82 -3.45 -4.92
CA ASP A 46 9.94 -1.99 -5.12
C ASP A 46 11.28 -1.56 -5.71
N THR A 47 12.30 -2.41 -5.66
CA THR A 47 13.66 -2.01 -6.03
C THR A 47 14.36 -3.06 -6.88
N GLY A 48 15.35 -2.63 -7.63
CA GLY A 48 16.21 -3.51 -8.42
C GLY A 48 15.59 -3.95 -9.74
N ALA A 49 16.26 -4.91 -10.40
CA ALA A 49 15.78 -5.48 -11.64
C ALA A 49 14.46 -6.23 -11.38
N GLY A 50 13.46 -6.02 -12.22
CA GLY A 50 12.17 -6.66 -12.06
C GLY A 50 11.31 -6.06 -10.95
N SER A 51 11.50 -4.79 -10.63
CA SER A 51 10.58 -4.08 -9.72
C SER A 51 9.17 -4.14 -10.27
N CYS A 52 8.20 -4.42 -9.40
CA CYS A 52 6.80 -4.42 -9.78
C CYS A 52 6.31 -2.97 -9.94
N VAL A 53 5.53 -2.71 -10.98
CA VAL A 53 4.94 -1.38 -11.20
C VAL A 53 3.68 -1.17 -10.37
N ALA A 54 3.15 -2.22 -9.76
CA ALA A 54 1.96 -2.11 -8.94
C ALA A 54 2.26 -1.31 -7.66
N LEU A 55 1.35 -0.44 -7.30
CA LEU A 55 1.37 0.23 -6.01
C LEU A 55 0.83 -0.73 -4.95
N HIS A 56 1.34 -0.62 -3.73
CA HIS A 56 0.80 -1.37 -2.61
C HIS A 56 -0.62 -0.90 -2.29
N ALA A 57 -1.41 -1.77 -1.66
CA ALA A 57 -2.80 -1.44 -1.30
C ALA A 57 -2.87 -0.17 -0.44
N GLU A 58 -1.96 -0.02 0.53
CA GLU A 58 -1.90 1.16 1.39
C GLU A 58 -1.61 2.43 0.58
N GLN A 59 -0.69 2.34 -0.38
CA GLN A 59 -0.35 3.45 -1.25
C GLN A 59 -1.54 3.89 -2.09
N ASN A 60 -2.22 2.94 -2.74
CA ASN A 60 -3.42 3.24 -3.51
C ASN A 60 -4.52 3.83 -2.65
N CYS A 61 -4.74 3.28 -1.46
CA CYS A 61 -5.75 3.77 -0.54
C CYS A 61 -5.50 5.24 -0.19
N LEU A 62 -4.25 5.58 0.14
CA LEU A 62 -3.88 6.95 0.55
C LEU A 62 -3.91 7.93 -0.62
N LEU A 63 -3.54 7.49 -1.84
CA LEU A 63 -3.57 8.34 -3.02
C LEU A 63 -4.97 8.82 -3.38
N TYR A 64 -5.97 7.99 -3.14
CA TYR A 64 -7.36 8.34 -3.47
C TYR A 64 -8.14 8.89 -2.27
N ALA A 65 -7.51 8.97 -1.10
CA ALA A 65 -8.13 9.54 0.07
C ALA A 65 -8.01 11.06 0.06
N ASP A 66 -9.07 11.74 0.50
CA ASP A 66 -9.00 13.16 0.80
C ASP A 66 -8.13 13.33 2.05
N ARG A 67 -7.10 14.18 1.99
CA ARG A 67 -6.18 14.38 3.11
C ARG A 67 -6.91 14.81 4.39
N SER A 68 -7.91 15.66 4.27
CA SER A 68 -8.67 16.11 5.45
C SER A 68 -9.38 14.96 6.14
N ARG A 69 -9.75 13.91 5.40
CA ARG A 69 -10.38 12.71 5.95
C ARG A 69 -9.37 11.68 6.43
N ALA A 70 -8.16 11.69 5.87
CA ALA A 70 -7.10 10.80 6.31
C ALA A 70 -6.59 11.18 7.70
N GLU A 71 -6.62 12.47 8.04
CA GLU A 71 -6.21 12.92 9.36
C GLU A 71 -7.09 12.29 10.44
N SER A 72 -6.44 11.73 11.45
CA SER A 72 -7.10 11.03 12.56
C SER A 72 -7.81 9.74 12.18
N ALA A 73 -7.61 9.25 10.96
CA ALA A 73 -8.21 7.99 10.50
C ALA A 73 -7.38 6.78 10.94
N THR A 74 -8.00 5.60 10.82
CA THR A 74 -7.32 4.30 10.96
C THR A 74 -7.28 3.63 9.60
N ILE A 75 -6.12 3.09 9.22
CA ILE A 75 -6.00 2.27 8.02
C ILE A 75 -5.93 0.80 8.41
N TYR A 76 -6.79 -0.01 7.81
CA TYR A 76 -6.82 -1.45 8.00
C TYR A 76 -6.22 -2.12 6.79
N VAL A 77 -5.25 -2.99 7.01
CA VAL A 77 -4.52 -3.67 5.93
C VAL A 77 -4.47 -5.17 6.20
N THR A 78 -4.26 -5.94 5.15
CA THR A 78 -4.25 -7.41 5.28
C THR A 78 -2.91 -7.94 5.79
N HIS A 79 -1.84 -7.16 5.67
CA HIS A 79 -0.49 -7.54 6.09
C HIS A 79 0.20 -6.37 6.77
N GLU A 80 1.21 -6.65 7.58
CA GLU A 80 2.03 -5.61 8.18
C GLU A 80 2.60 -4.69 7.09
N PRO A 81 2.44 -3.37 7.22
CA PRO A 81 2.96 -2.44 6.22
C PRO A 81 4.48 -2.52 6.10
N CYS A 82 4.99 -2.48 4.87
CA CYS A 82 6.42 -2.39 4.64
C CYS A 82 6.95 -0.99 5.02
N GLU A 83 8.26 -0.84 5.02
CA GLU A 83 8.88 0.42 5.44
C GLU A 83 8.46 1.61 4.58
N GLY A 84 8.34 1.42 3.27
CA GLY A 84 7.87 2.47 2.37
C GLY A 84 6.43 2.88 2.65
N CYS A 85 5.55 1.91 2.89
CA CYS A 85 4.18 2.19 3.27
C CYS A 85 4.08 2.86 4.63
N ARG A 86 4.94 2.49 5.60
CA ARG A 86 4.98 3.16 6.90
C ARG A 86 5.31 4.64 6.76
N ARG A 87 6.24 5.00 5.88
CA ARG A 87 6.57 6.41 5.63
C ARG A 87 5.39 7.18 5.06
N MET A 88 4.68 6.59 4.11
CA MET A 88 3.49 7.21 3.53
C MET A 88 2.38 7.38 4.57
N ILE A 89 2.12 6.35 5.35
CA ILE A 89 1.12 6.39 6.42
C ILE A 89 1.47 7.49 7.43
N ALA A 90 2.73 7.56 7.84
CA ALA A 90 3.18 8.59 8.78
C ALA A 90 2.99 10.00 8.23
N GLY A 91 3.19 10.19 6.93
CA GLY A 91 3.03 11.49 6.27
C GLY A 91 1.60 11.86 5.95
N SER A 92 0.67 10.91 6.01
CA SER A 92 -0.73 11.14 5.58
C SER A 92 -1.63 11.76 6.65
N GLY A 93 -1.22 11.73 7.91
CA GLY A 93 -2.08 12.15 9.03
C GLY A 93 -2.86 11.01 9.67
N VAL A 94 -2.79 9.81 9.13
CA VAL A 94 -3.40 8.62 9.73
C VAL A 94 -2.82 8.39 11.13
N THR A 95 -3.67 8.07 12.09
CA THR A 95 -3.24 7.90 13.48
C THR A 95 -2.88 6.47 13.83
N ARG A 96 -3.46 5.49 13.16
CA ARG A 96 -3.27 4.08 13.49
C ARG A 96 -3.35 3.22 12.25
N ALA A 97 -2.51 2.18 12.19
CA ALA A 97 -2.59 1.12 11.19
C ALA A 97 -2.85 -0.20 11.90
N VAL A 98 -3.73 -1.03 11.35
CA VAL A 98 -4.14 -2.31 11.95
C VAL A 98 -4.05 -3.40 10.89
N TRP A 99 -3.45 -4.54 11.26
CA TRP A 99 -3.40 -5.75 10.44
C TRP A 99 -3.72 -6.97 11.33
N PRO A 100 -3.94 -8.17 10.76
CA PRO A 100 -4.45 -9.30 11.57
C PRO A 100 -3.64 -9.63 12.82
N ASP A 101 -2.32 -9.47 12.77
CA ASP A 101 -1.43 -9.87 13.85
C ASP A 101 -0.89 -8.71 14.67
N GLY A 102 -1.34 -7.47 14.42
CA GLY A 102 -0.79 -6.34 15.15
C GLY A 102 -1.38 -5.00 14.77
N GLN A 103 -0.79 -3.98 15.36
CA GLN A 103 -1.17 -2.60 15.08
C GLN A 103 0.01 -1.67 15.32
N TRP A 104 -0.08 -0.50 14.74
CA TRP A 104 0.91 0.55 14.91
C TRP A 104 0.21 1.87 15.21
N GLN A 105 0.51 2.44 16.37
CA GLN A 105 0.03 3.76 16.75
C GLN A 105 0.97 4.78 16.10
N VAL A 106 0.54 5.35 14.99
CA VAL A 106 1.37 6.26 14.18
C VAL A 106 1.54 7.59 14.90
N ARG A 107 0.46 8.09 15.48
CA ARG A 107 0.42 9.37 16.19
C ARG A 107 -0.36 9.20 17.48
N PRO A 108 -0.07 10.02 18.51
CA PRO A 108 -0.91 10.02 19.70
C PRO A 108 -2.36 10.32 19.34
N ALA A 109 -3.28 9.65 20.02
CA ALA A 109 -4.70 9.84 19.81
C ALA A 109 -5.15 11.23 20.30
#